data_53f948ce3f57ffe0dc49000020bf3152
#
_entry.id   53f948ce3f57ffe0dc49000020bf3152
#
_cell.length_a   1.000
_cell.length_b   1.000
_cell.length_c   1.000
_cell.angle_alpha   90.00
_cell.angle_beta   90.00
_cell.angle_gamma   90.00
#
_symmetry.space_group_name_H-M   'P 1'
#
loop_
_entity.id
_entity.type
_entity.pdbx_description
1 polymer ?
#
loop_
_entity_poly.entity_id
_entity_poly.type
_entity_poly.pdbx_seq_one_letter_code
_entity_poly.pdbx_strand_id
1 'polypeptide(L)'
;HAAKGGARSTTSVDLSRTYLDWARRNLSLNGFSDRQRLEQGDVMAWLEADRGEYDLIFIDPPTFSNSKRMEGVFDVQRDHVALLDLAMARLATGGTLYFSNNFRKFVLDASLMDRYAVEEITASTLDEDFRRNPRIHRAWKLQAR
;
A
#
# COMPACT_ATOMS: atom_id res chain seq x y z
N HIS A 1 -1.94 4.93 -12.32
CA HIS A 1 -3.32 5.36 -12.12
C HIS A 1 -3.39 6.69 -11.36
N ALA A 2 -2.74 6.87 -10.21
CA ALA A 2 -2.79 8.10 -9.43
C ALA A 2 -2.37 9.35 -10.24
N ALA A 3 -1.25 9.27 -10.96
CA ALA A 3 -0.79 10.36 -11.84
C ALA A 3 -1.81 10.69 -12.95
N LYS A 4 -2.39 9.66 -13.59
CA LYS A 4 -3.45 9.85 -14.60
C LYS A 4 -4.72 10.43 -13.98
N GLY A 5 -5.02 10.10 -12.73
CA GLY A 5 -6.17 10.62 -11.97
C GLY A 5 -5.99 12.07 -11.48
N GLY A 6 -4.87 12.70 -11.76
CA GLY A 6 -4.62 14.11 -11.42
C GLY A 6 -3.85 14.32 -10.11
N ALA A 7 -3.25 13.29 -9.53
CA ALA A 7 -2.37 13.48 -8.39
C ALA A 7 -1.22 14.43 -8.75
N ARG A 8 -1.01 15.46 -7.91
CA ARG A 8 0.04 16.46 -8.13
C ARG A 8 1.44 15.85 -8.08
N SER A 9 1.64 14.87 -7.21
CA SER A 9 2.87 14.08 -7.10
C SER A 9 2.54 12.68 -6.58
N THR A 10 3.42 11.71 -6.85
CA THR A 10 3.33 10.38 -6.24
C THR A 10 4.71 9.93 -5.75
N THR A 11 4.72 9.14 -4.69
CA THR A 11 5.91 8.42 -4.23
C THR A 11 5.60 6.93 -4.22
N SER A 12 6.44 6.13 -4.87
CA SER A 12 6.37 4.67 -4.84
C SER A 12 7.60 4.12 -4.16
N VAL A 13 7.42 3.24 -3.19
CA VAL A 13 8.49 2.60 -2.43
C VAL A 13 8.46 1.11 -2.70
N ASP A 14 9.58 0.53 -3.11
CA ASP A 14 9.72 -0.90 -3.35
C ASP A 14 11.17 -1.34 -3.08
N LEU A 15 11.36 -2.55 -2.57
CA LEU A 15 12.68 -3.17 -2.42
C LEU A 15 13.32 -3.53 -3.77
N SER A 16 12.51 -3.80 -4.77
CA SER A 16 12.93 -4.28 -6.08
C SER A 16 13.27 -3.14 -7.02
N ARG A 17 14.56 -2.99 -7.31
CA ARG A 17 15.02 -2.05 -8.35
C ARG A 17 14.39 -2.36 -9.71
N THR A 18 14.20 -3.62 -10.03
CA THR A 18 13.59 -4.05 -11.29
C THR A 18 12.17 -3.52 -11.43
N TYR A 19 11.36 -3.61 -10.38
CA TYR A 19 9.98 -3.09 -10.40
C TYR A 19 9.95 -1.57 -10.45
N LEU A 20 10.85 -0.89 -9.76
CA LEU A 20 11.00 0.56 -9.85
C LEU A 20 11.43 1.01 -11.25
N ASP A 21 12.32 0.27 -11.92
CA ASP A 21 12.72 0.55 -13.30
C ASP A 21 11.56 0.33 -14.28
N TRP A 22 10.71 -0.67 -14.06
CA TRP A 22 9.46 -0.83 -14.81
C TRP A 22 8.49 0.30 -14.57
N ALA A 23 8.30 0.69 -13.32
CA ALA A 23 7.45 1.83 -12.97
C ALA A 23 7.93 3.11 -13.67
N ARG A 24 9.25 3.37 -13.68
CA ARG A 24 9.84 4.53 -14.37
C ARG A 24 9.55 4.51 -15.87
N ARG A 25 9.73 3.36 -16.52
CA ARG A 25 9.43 3.21 -17.97
C ARG A 25 7.94 3.46 -18.24
N ASN A 26 7.04 2.90 -17.42
CA ASN A 26 5.61 3.08 -17.56
C ASN A 26 5.19 4.55 -17.35
N LEU A 27 5.76 5.23 -16.37
CA LEU A 27 5.52 6.65 -16.15
C LEU A 27 5.99 7.49 -17.36
N SER A 28 7.19 7.22 -17.86
CA SER A 28 7.75 7.90 -19.01
C SER A 28 6.91 7.69 -20.27
N LEU A 29 6.48 6.44 -20.56
CA LEU A 29 5.61 6.11 -21.69
C LEU A 29 4.27 6.85 -21.65
N ASN A 30 3.79 7.20 -20.46
CA ASN A 30 2.54 7.92 -20.26
C ASN A 30 2.72 9.43 -20.01
N GLY A 31 3.94 9.97 -20.15
CA GLY A 31 4.22 11.39 -19.97
C GLY A 31 4.18 11.89 -18.52
N PHE A 32 4.36 11.00 -17.54
CA PHE A 32 4.30 11.32 -16.10
C PHE A 32 5.66 11.22 -15.43
N SER A 33 6.74 11.76 -15.97
CA SER A 33 8.08 11.56 -15.40
C SER A 33 8.46 12.53 -14.27
N ASP A 34 7.96 13.76 -14.27
CA ASP A 34 8.62 14.85 -13.55
C ASP A 34 8.19 15.01 -12.07
N ARG A 35 7.07 14.42 -11.67
CA ARG A 35 6.50 14.57 -10.32
C ARG A 35 6.30 13.23 -9.60
N GLN A 36 6.98 12.20 -10.12
CA GLN A 36 6.83 10.83 -9.64
C GLN A 36 8.14 10.37 -9.03
N ARG A 37 8.16 10.23 -7.70
CA ARG A 37 9.33 9.74 -6.95
C ARG A 37 9.27 8.22 -6.88
N LEU A 38 10.41 7.57 -7.12
CA LEU A 38 10.58 6.13 -7.02
C LEU A 38 11.73 5.86 -6.06
N GLU A 39 11.41 5.34 -4.89
CA GLU A 39 12.33 5.16 -3.77
C GLU A 39 12.60 3.66 -3.57
N GLN A 40 13.88 3.28 -3.61
CA GLN A 40 14.25 1.89 -3.32
C GLN A 40 14.54 1.75 -1.83
N GLY A 41 13.74 0.94 -1.14
CA GLY A 41 13.93 0.72 0.29
C GLY A 41 12.92 -0.25 0.90
N ASP A 42 13.21 -0.64 2.12
CA ASP A 42 12.25 -1.30 2.99
C ASP A 42 11.14 -0.32 3.37
N VAL A 43 9.88 -0.71 3.16
CA VAL A 43 8.74 0.19 3.37
C VAL A 43 8.56 0.57 4.84
N MET A 44 8.85 -0.34 5.78
CA MET A 44 8.75 -0.06 7.22
C MET A 44 9.76 1.00 7.63
N ALA A 45 11.04 0.78 7.30
CA ALA A 45 12.12 1.73 7.57
C ALA A 45 11.91 3.07 6.84
N TRP A 46 11.37 3.02 5.61
CA TRP A 46 11.07 4.22 4.85
C TRP A 46 9.95 5.05 5.52
N LEU A 47 8.85 4.42 5.95
CA LEU A 47 7.75 5.08 6.66
C LEU A 47 8.17 5.67 8.01
N GLU A 48 9.08 5.00 8.73
CA GLU A 48 9.65 5.50 9.99
C GLU A 48 10.48 6.77 9.77
N ALA A 49 11.25 6.82 8.69
CA ALA A 49 12.12 7.94 8.35
C ALA A 49 11.40 9.11 7.68
N ASP A 50 10.33 8.83 6.92
CA ASP A 50 9.59 9.82 6.15
C ASP A 50 8.89 10.84 7.06
N ARG A 51 8.77 12.08 6.58
CA ARG A 51 8.08 13.19 7.26
C ARG A 51 7.02 13.83 6.36
N GLY A 52 6.76 13.23 5.20
CA GLY A 52 5.73 13.67 4.29
C GLY A 52 4.33 13.37 4.82
N GLU A 53 3.34 14.10 4.30
CA GLU A 53 1.92 13.84 4.47
C GLU A 53 1.29 13.52 3.11
N TYR A 54 0.39 12.56 3.10
CA TYR A 54 -0.21 12.03 1.87
C TYR A 54 -1.74 12.05 1.95
N ASP A 55 -2.39 12.58 0.93
CA ASP A 55 -3.85 12.56 0.83
C ASP A 55 -4.38 11.14 0.54
N LEU A 56 -3.56 10.33 -0.12
CA LEU A 56 -3.87 8.96 -0.51
C LEU A 56 -2.66 8.06 -0.33
N ILE A 57 -2.85 6.97 0.41
CA ILE A 57 -1.86 5.90 0.54
C ILE A 57 -2.48 4.60 0.03
N PHE A 58 -1.74 3.86 -0.80
CA PHE A 58 -2.12 2.52 -1.25
C PHE A 58 -1.02 1.52 -0.86
N ILE A 59 -1.40 0.45 -0.18
CA ILE A 59 -0.49 -0.60 0.31
C ILE A 59 -1.00 -1.96 -0.15
N ASP A 60 -0.17 -2.68 -0.89
CA ASP A 60 -0.43 -4.07 -1.33
C ASP A 60 0.83 -4.91 -1.13
N PRO A 61 1.12 -5.32 0.12
CA PRO A 61 2.36 -6.01 0.44
C PRO A 61 2.31 -7.47 -0.02
N PRO A 62 3.46 -8.10 -0.26
CA PRO A 62 3.52 -9.55 -0.47
C PRO A 62 3.07 -10.29 0.78
N THR A 63 2.57 -11.54 0.61
CA THR A 63 2.26 -12.41 1.75
C THR A 63 3.48 -12.63 2.63
N PHE A 64 4.63 -12.88 2.00
CA PHE A 64 5.94 -13.00 2.65
C PHE A 64 7.00 -12.28 1.82
N SER A 65 7.96 -11.66 2.49
CA SER A 65 9.17 -11.15 1.88
C SER A 65 10.39 -11.58 2.71
N ASN A 66 11.32 -12.27 2.07
CA ASN A 66 12.59 -12.72 2.67
C ASN A 66 13.79 -12.07 1.98
N SER A 67 13.65 -10.85 1.53
CA SER A 67 14.73 -10.15 0.85
C SER A 67 15.94 -10.00 1.78
N LYS A 68 17.15 -10.32 1.26
CA LYS A 68 18.43 -10.10 1.96
C LYS A 68 18.69 -8.64 2.32
N ARG A 69 17.86 -7.72 1.84
CA ARG A 69 17.93 -6.26 2.08
C ARG A 69 17.02 -5.80 3.22
N MET A 70 16.23 -6.70 3.81
CA MET A 70 15.42 -6.43 4.99
C MET A 70 16.12 -6.94 6.23
N GLU A 71 16.02 -6.23 7.33
CA GLU A 71 16.37 -6.75 8.65
C GLU A 71 15.23 -7.67 9.13
N GLY A 72 15.14 -8.87 8.53
CA GLY A 72 14.12 -9.86 8.89
C GLY A 72 13.21 -10.26 7.74
N VAL A 73 12.27 -11.14 8.04
CA VAL A 73 11.23 -11.64 7.11
C VAL A 73 9.95 -10.90 7.39
N PHE A 74 9.41 -10.19 6.39
CA PHE A 74 8.08 -9.62 6.47
C PHE A 74 7.02 -10.71 6.29
N ASP A 75 6.01 -10.71 7.15
CA ASP A 75 4.83 -11.56 7.10
C ASP A 75 3.59 -10.68 7.24
N VAL A 76 2.74 -10.64 6.22
CA VAL A 76 1.58 -9.74 6.20
C VAL A 76 0.63 -9.99 7.38
N GLN A 77 0.44 -11.24 7.81
CA GLN A 77 -0.43 -11.53 8.94
C GLN A 77 0.13 -11.03 10.26
N ARG A 78 1.43 -11.13 10.46
CA ARG A 78 2.12 -10.69 11.67
C ARG A 78 2.32 -9.17 11.70
N ASP A 79 2.74 -8.61 10.58
CA ASP A 79 3.33 -7.27 10.54
C ASP A 79 2.37 -6.17 10.06
N HIS A 80 1.16 -6.53 9.58
CA HIS A 80 0.23 -5.55 9.00
C HIS A 80 -0.18 -4.43 9.97
N VAL A 81 -0.29 -4.73 11.27
CA VAL A 81 -0.68 -3.70 12.26
C VAL A 81 0.38 -2.61 12.31
N ALA A 82 1.65 -2.99 12.47
CA ALA A 82 2.76 -2.02 12.52
C ALA A 82 2.88 -1.25 11.20
N LEU A 83 2.76 -1.94 10.05
CA LEU A 83 2.79 -1.31 8.73
C LEU A 83 1.68 -0.27 8.57
N LEU A 84 0.45 -0.62 8.94
CA LEU A 84 -0.70 0.27 8.81
C LEU A 84 -0.62 1.44 9.77
N ASP A 85 -0.14 1.25 11.01
CA ASP A 85 0.07 2.34 11.96
C ASP A 85 1.10 3.37 11.46
N LEU A 86 2.22 2.90 10.92
CA LEU A 86 3.24 3.77 10.33
C LEU A 86 2.67 4.56 9.15
N ALA A 87 1.90 3.91 8.29
CA ALA A 87 1.29 4.55 7.13
C ALA A 87 0.19 5.54 7.52
N MET A 88 -0.66 5.20 8.49
CA MET A 88 -1.69 6.09 9.01
C MET A 88 -1.10 7.34 9.67
N ALA A 89 0.08 7.23 10.29
CA ALA A 89 0.81 8.38 10.83
C ALA A 89 1.33 9.35 9.74
N ARG A 90 1.34 8.95 8.47
CA ARG A 90 1.70 9.77 7.31
C ARG A 90 0.48 10.25 6.51
N LEU A 91 -0.72 9.91 6.95
CA LEU A 91 -1.94 10.30 6.27
C LEU A 91 -2.31 11.75 6.63
N ALA A 92 -2.52 12.58 5.61
CA ALA A 92 -2.99 13.95 5.79
C ALA A 92 -4.41 13.97 6.39
N THR A 93 -4.78 15.07 7.02
CA THR A 93 -6.14 15.26 7.55
C THR A 93 -7.18 15.06 6.44
N GLY A 94 -8.13 14.16 6.66
CA GLY A 94 -9.14 13.79 5.66
C GLY A 94 -8.64 12.86 4.56
N GLY A 95 -7.39 12.44 4.62
CA GLY A 95 -6.80 11.48 3.68
C GLY A 95 -7.38 10.08 3.83
N THR A 96 -7.05 9.22 2.88
CA THR A 96 -7.54 7.83 2.83
C THR A 96 -6.39 6.87 2.56
N LEU A 97 -6.34 5.79 3.34
CA LEU A 97 -5.45 4.66 3.11
C LEU A 97 -6.26 3.49 2.57
N TYR A 98 -5.79 2.89 1.49
CA TYR A 98 -6.25 1.62 0.96
C TYR A 98 -5.21 0.54 1.23
N PHE A 99 -5.65 -0.55 1.84
CA PHE A 99 -4.84 -1.73 2.09
C PHE A 99 -5.45 -2.93 1.39
N SER A 100 -4.65 -3.67 0.63
CA SER A 100 -5.07 -4.93 0.03
C SER A 100 -4.02 -6.02 0.23
N ASN A 101 -4.43 -7.28 0.16
CA ASN A 101 -3.53 -8.42 0.07
C ASN A 101 -4.24 -9.63 -0.54
N ASN A 102 -3.46 -10.61 -1.01
CA ASN A 102 -3.96 -11.84 -1.61
C ASN A 102 -3.78 -13.09 -0.72
N PHE A 103 -3.45 -12.91 0.55
CA PHE A 103 -3.33 -14.02 1.49
C PHE A 103 -4.72 -14.53 1.89
N ARG A 104 -5.12 -15.70 1.40
CA ARG A 104 -6.47 -16.25 1.57
C ARG A 104 -6.92 -16.45 3.03
N LYS A 105 -5.97 -16.63 3.94
CA LYS A 105 -6.23 -16.83 5.38
C LYS A 105 -6.05 -15.54 6.19
N PHE A 106 -5.83 -14.41 5.54
CA PHE A 106 -5.59 -13.15 6.21
C PHE A 106 -6.79 -12.76 7.08
N VAL A 107 -6.51 -12.32 8.29
CA VAL A 107 -7.47 -11.74 9.23
C VAL A 107 -6.94 -10.39 9.67
N LEU A 108 -7.70 -9.34 9.38
CA LEU A 108 -7.36 -7.99 9.87
C LEU A 108 -7.48 -7.96 11.39
N ASP A 109 -6.47 -7.41 12.06
CA ASP A 109 -6.46 -7.29 13.51
C ASP A 109 -7.54 -6.30 13.98
N ALA A 110 -8.34 -6.73 14.96
CA ALA A 110 -9.47 -5.96 15.46
C ALA A 110 -9.03 -4.63 16.12
N SER A 111 -7.82 -4.57 16.67
CA SER A 111 -7.27 -3.36 17.28
C SER A 111 -7.18 -2.16 16.32
N LEU A 112 -7.12 -2.41 15.02
CA LEU A 112 -7.17 -1.34 14.01
C LEU A 112 -8.54 -0.65 13.98
N MET A 113 -9.61 -1.41 14.22
CA MET A 113 -10.98 -0.86 14.27
C MET A 113 -11.21 0.02 15.51
N ASP A 114 -10.45 -0.17 16.58
CA ASP A 114 -10.52 0.68 17.76
C ASP A 114 -9.87 2.05 17.52
N ARG A 115 -8.87 2.11 16.65
CA ARG A 115 -8.04 3.29 16.38
C ARG A 115 -8.46 4.07 15.15
N TYR A 116 -8.97 3.40 14.12
CA TYR A 116 -9.27 3.97 12.82
C TYR A 116 -10.69 3.66 12.39
N ALA A 117 -11.24 4.48 11.50
CA ALA A 117 -12.44 4.14 10.74
C ALA A 117 -12.04 3.14 9.65
N VAL A 118 -12.46 1.89 9.79
CA VAL A 118 -12.10 0.78 8.89
C VAL A 118 -13.33 0.25 8.20
N GLU A 119 -13.28 0.18 6.87
CA GLU A 119 -14.33 -0.38 6.02
C GLU A 119 -13.72 -1.48 5.13
N GLU A 120 -14.28 -2.69 5.15
CA GLU A 120 -13.90 -3.71 4.18
C GLU A 120 -14.61 -3.46 2.84
N ILE A 121 -13.82 -3.24 1.80
CA ILE A 121 -14.29 -2.89 0.45
C ILE A 121 -14.07 -4.02 -0.57
N THR A 122 -13.75 -5.21 -0.14
CA THR A 122 -13.45 -6.36 -1.01
C THR A 122 -14.50 -6.57 -2.09
N ALA A 123 -15.79 -6.56 -1.71
CA ALA A 123 -16.88 -6.82 -2.63
C ALA A 123 -17.03 -5.78 -3.74
N SER A 124 -16.72 -4.50 -3.44
CA SER A 124 -16.80 -3.40 -4.40
C SER A 124 -15.55 -3.28 -5.30
N THR A 125 -14.45 -3.93 -4.92
CA THR A 125 -13.18 -3.90 -5.66
C THR A 125 -12.91 -5.19 -6.44
N LEU A 126 -13.78 -6.20 -6.30
CA LEU A 126 -13.66 -7.47 -7.01
C LEU A 126 -14.30 -7.34 -8.39
N ASP A 127 -13.49 -7.40 -9.43
CA ASP A 127 -13.95 -7.40 -10.81
C ASP A 127 -14.79 -8.65 -11.12
N GLU A 128 -15.69 -8.53 -12.09
CA GLU A 128 -16.66 -9.58 -12.48
C GLU A 128 -15.96 -10.89 -12.86
N ASP A 129 -14.81 -10.81 -13.53
CA ASP A 129 -14.01 -11.96 -13.92
C ASP A 129 -13.51 -12.80 -12.72
N PHE A 130 -13.41 -12.20 -11.55
CA PHE A 130 -12.92 -12.83 -10.32
C PHE A 130 -14.03 -13.23 -9.34
N ARG A 131 -15.30 -12.94 -9.63
CA ARG A 131 -16.44 -13.27 -8.74
C ARG A 131 -16.54 -14.76 -8.42
N ARG A 132 -15.99 -15.64 -9.27
CA ARG A 132 -15.92 -17.08 -9.03
C ARG A 132 -14.99 -17.45 -7.87
N ASN A 133 -14.05 -16.57 -7.51
CA ASN A 133 -13.13 -16.77 -6.42
C ASN A 133 -13.03 -15.50 -5.54
N PRO A 134 -14.04 -15.24 -4.68
CA PRO A 134 -14.12 -14.03 -3.89
C PRO A 134 -13.00 -13.89 -2.84
N ARG A 135 -12.16 -14.92 -2.67
CA ARG A 135 -11.01 -14.90 -1.78
C ARG A 135 -9.69 -14.66 -2.52
N ILE A 136 -9.74 -14.20 -3.76
CA ILE A 136 -8.52 -13.94 -4.55
C ILE A 136 -7.72 -12.76 -4.01
N HIS A 137 -8.41 -11.76 -3.47
CA HIS A 137 -7.85 -10.69 -2.68
C HIS A 137 -8.84 -10.22 -1.62
N ARG A 138 -8.34 -9.43 -0.67
CA ARG A 138 -9.17 -8.66 0.27
C ARG A 138 -8.67 -7.23 0.31
N ALA A 139 -9.58 -6.29 0.49
CA ALA A 139 -9.26 -4.87 0.50
C ALA A 139 -10.04 -4.11 1.58
N TRP A 140 -9.37 -3.15 2.20
CA TRP A 140 -9.91 -2.27 3.23
C TRP A 140 -9.57 -0.82 2.93
N LYS A 141 -10.47 0.05 3.33
CA LYS A 141 -10.29 1.48 3.38
C LYS A 141 -10.14 1.90 4.84
N LEU A 142 -9.12 2.68 5.15
CA LEU A 142 -8.85 3.21 6.49
C LEU A 142 -8.80 4.74 6.45
N GLN A 143 -9.35 5.37 7.48
CA GLN A 143 -9.30 6.83 7.68
C GLN A 143 -9.08 7.12 9.18
N ALA A 144 -8.56 8.32 9.49
CA ALA A 144 -8.56 8.80 10.87
C ALA A 144 -10.00 8.93 11.38
N ARG A 145 -10.18 8.69 12.68
CA ARG A 145 -11.48 8.93 13.36
C ARG A 145 -11.66 10.37 13.71
#